data_5a968d9b12915cd417f34e83ce71c32b
#
_entry.id   5a968d9b12915cd417f34e83ce71c32b
#
_cell.length_a   1.000
_cell.length_b   1.000
_cell.length_c   1.000
_cell.angle_alpha   90.00
_cell.angle_beta   90.00
_cell.angle_gamma   90.00
#
_symmetry.space_group_name_H-M   'P 1'
#
loop_
_entity.id
_entity.type
_entity.pdbx_description
1 polymer ?
#
loop_
_entity_poly.entity_id
_entity_poly.type
_entity_poly.pdbx_seq_one_letter_code
_entity_poly.pdbx_strand_id
1 'polypeptide(L)'
;MFRKFINTLMKNGNKKLVTTLVMKTFEGVKRIQLERYHKATTSEAKAEIELDPFVIFHRAVDNCTPILQLTCCSKGGITYQVPIPITPLKAQHKSMLWLIQAANEKESHLRFYDILAKELVAAFQNQGRAVKWKQELHKKCQANRAYAHFRWM
;
A
#
# COMPACT_ATOMS: atom_id res chain seq x y z
N MET A 1 12.58 5.35 -1.75
CA MET A 1 11.34 4.77 -1.22
C MET A 1 11.59 3.82 -0.04
N PHE A 2 12.46 2.83 -0.15
CA PHE A 2 12.79 1.83 0.88
C PHE A 2 13.14 2.39 2.27
N ARG A 3 14.08 3.36 2.37
CA ARG A 3 14.44 3.98 3.66
C ARG A 3 13.25 4.67 4.35
N LYS A 4 12.35 5.27 3.55
CA LYS A 4 11.12 5.90 4.09
C LYS A 4 10.18 4.84 4.65
N PHE A 5 10.04 3.70 3.98
CA PHE A 5 9.21 2.59 4.45
C PHE A 5 9.70 2.03 5.80
N ILE A 6 11.01 1.82 5.95
CA ILE A 6 11.61 1.41 7.24
C ILE A 6 11.30 2.43 8.34
N ASN A 7 11.44 3.73 8.05
CA ASN A 7 11.16 4.78 9.03
C ASN A 7 9.66 4.86 9.39
N THR A 8 8.77 4.60 8.42
CA THR A 8 7.30 4.59 8.67
C THR A 8 6.88 3.38 9.50
N LEU A 9 7.53 2.23 9.32
CA LEU A 9 7.27 1.01 10.08
C LEU A 9 7.89 1.05 11.48
N MET A 10 8.93 1.86 11.68
CA MET A 10 9.69 1.89 12.93
C MET A 10 8.83 2.41 14.10
N LYS A 11 8.88 1.69 15.21
CA LYS A 11 8.31 2.09 16.51
C LYS A 11 9.43 2.16 17.55
N ASN A 12 9.36 3.12 18.45
CA ASN A 12 10.29 3.29 19.60
C ASN A 12 11.79 3.27 19.22
N GLY A 13 12.16 3.76 18.04
CA GLY A 13 13.56 3.84 17.59
C GLY A 13 14.21 2.49 17.20
N ASN A 14 13.49 1.37 17.23
CA ASN A 14 14.02 0.02 16.97
C ASN A 14 14.30 -0.24 15.48
N LYS A 15 15.22 0.54 14.89
CA LYS A 15 15.53 0.46 13.45
C LYS A 15 16.11 -0.89 13.03
N LYS A 16 17.00 -1.49 13.85
CA LYS A 16 17.60 -2.79 13.53
C LYS A 16 16.52 -3.88 13.37
N LEU A 17 15.58 -3.96 14.32
CA LEU A 17 14.47 -4.89 14.26
C LEU A 17 13.65 -4.72 12.97
N VAL A 18 13.28 -3.48 12.66
CA VAL A 18 12.47 -3.18 11.48
C VAL A 18 13.20 -3.53 10.20
N THR A 19 14.50 -3.21 10.10
CA THR A 19 15.31 -3.59 8.93
C THR A 19 15.32 -5.10 8.73
N THR A 20 15.53 -5.88 9.81
CA THR A 20 15.48 -7.35 9.76
C THR A 20 14.11 -7.86 9.33
N LEU A 21 13.01 -7.28 9.83
CA LEU A 21 11.65 -7.65 9.43
C LEU A 21 11.40 -7.39 7.93
N VAL A 22 11.83 -6.24 7.42
CA VAL A 22 11.65 -5.89 6.01
C VAL A 22 12.52 -6.78 5.11
N MET A 23 13.74 -7.12 5.52
CA MET A 23 14.59 -8.07 4.77
C MET A 23 13.93 -9.45 4.70
N LYS A 24 13.41 -9.98 5.82
CA LYS A 24 12.64 -11.23 5.85
C LYS A 24 11.37 -11.15 4.98
N THR A 25 10.73 -10.00 4.91
CA THR A 25 9.59 -9.78 3.99
C THR A 25 10.03 -9.94 2.53
N PHE A 26 11.16 -9.35 2.15
CA PHE A 26 11.67 -9.46 0.77
C PHE A 26 12.11 -10.90 0.43
N GLU A 27 12.69 -11.62 1.38
CA GLU A 27 12.93 -13.07 1.22
C GLU A 27 11.62 -13.82 1.00
N GLY A 28 10.56 -13.48 1.74
CA GLY A 28 9.23 -14.06 1.57
C GLY A 28 8.63 -13.76 0.20
N VAL A 29 8.72 -12.51 -0.27
CA VAL A 29 8.29 -12.11 -1.63
C VAL A 29 9.01 -12.94 -2.67
N LYS A 30 10.34 -13.06 -2.55
CA LYS A 30 11.15 -13.83 -3.49
C LYS A 30 10.76 -15.31 -3.51
N ARG A 31 10.50 -15.92 -2.34
CA ARG A 31 10.01 -17.31 -2.27
C ARG A 31 8.69 -17.48 -3.01
N ILE A 32 7.71 -16.62 -2.75
CA ILE A 32 6.40 -16.69 -3.39
C ILE A 32 6.54 -16.58 -4.92
N GLN A 33 7.39 -15.67 -5.41
CA GLN A 33 7.59 -15.50 -6.84
C GLN A 33 8.35 -16.68 -7.48
N LEU A 34 9.35 -17.23 -6.79
CA LEU A 34 10.05 -18.45 -7.24
C LEU A 34 9.10 -19.65 -7.31
N GLU A 35 8.23 -19.83 -6.34
CA GLU A 35 7.21 -20.89 -6.37
C GLU A 35 6.27 -20.73 -7.60
N ARG A 36 5.87 -19.51 -7.91
CA ARG A 36 5.07 -19.21 -9.11
C ARG A 36 5.85 -19.50 -10.38
N TYR A 37 7.11 -19.09 -10.42
CA TYR A 37 7.99 -19.33 -11.57
C TYR A 37 8.18 -20.83 -11.86
N HIS A 38 8.38 -21.63 -10.81
CA HIS A 38 8.50 -23.08 -10.96
C HIS A 38 7.19 -23.78 -11.33
N LYS A 39 6.05 -23.24 -10.91
CA LYS A 39 4.72 -23.76 -11.27
C LYS A 39 4.31 -23.38 -12.70
N ALA A 40 4.88 -22.34 -13.28
CA ALA A 40 4.58 -21.91 -14.64
C ALA A 40 5.16 -22.91 -15.65
N THR A 41 4.30 -23.44 -16.52
CA THR A 41 4.65 -24.45 -17.53
C THR A 41 5.17 -23.83 -18.81
N THR A 42 4.66 -22.63 -19.19
CA THR A 42 5.01 -21.94 -20.44
C THR A 42 6.16 -20.95 -20.25
N SER A 43 7.00 -20.81 -21.29
CA SER A 43 8.12 -19.86 -21.31
C SER A 43 7.61 -18.39 -21.19
N GLU A 44 6.49 -18.08 -21.83
CA GLU A 44 5.87 -16.75 -21.80
C GLU A 44 5.40 -16.39 -20.37
N ALA A 45 4.71 -17.30 -19.69
CA ALA A 45 4.28 -17.11 -18.31
C ALA A 45 5.46 -16.93 -17.34
N LYS A 46 6.60 -17.56 -17.60
CA LYS A 46 7.83 -17.35 -16.81
C LYS A 46 8.43 -15.97 -17.03
N ALA A 47 8.38 -15.43 -18.25
CA ALA A 47 8.89 -14.10 -18.57
C ALA A 47 8.06 -12.96 -17.93
N GLU A 48 6.76 -13.18 -17.67
CA GLU A 48 5.89 -12.22 -17.01
C GLU A 48 6.10 -12.12 -15.48
N ILE A 49 6.74 -13.13 -14.89
CA ILE A 49 6.94 -13.17 -13.44
C ILE A 49 8.16 -12.35 -13.05
N GLU A 50 7.89 -11.21 -12.39
CA GLU A 50 8.95 -10.38 -11.81
C GLU A 50 9.54 -11.07 -10.58
N LEU A 51 10.88 -11.20 -10.55
CA LEU A 51 11.61 -11.85 -9.45
C LEU A 51 12.30 -10.88 -8.51
N ASP A 52 12.50 -9.62 -8.93
CA ASP A 52 13.14 -8.61 -8.10
C ASP A 52 12.16 -8.06 -7.04
N PRO A 53 12.40 -8.31 -5.74
CA PRO A 53 11.52 -7.82 -4.67
C PRO A 53 11.47 -6.31 -4.57
N PHE A 54 12.52 -5.58 -5.02
CA PHE A 54 12.51 -4.12 -5.01
C PHE A 54 11.57 -3.55 -6.07
N VAL A 55 11.55 -4.11 -7.27
CA VAL A 55 10.62 -3.73 -8.34
C VAL A 55 9.18 -3.98 -7.91
N ILE A 56 8.93 -5.18 -7.33
CA ILE A 56 7.61 -5.55 -6.79
C ILE A 56 7.17 -4.55 -5.71
N PHE A 57 8.05 -4.20 -4.77
CA PHE A 57 7.77 -3.23 -3.72
C PHE A 57 7.42 -1.85 -4.28
N HIS A 58 8.21 -1.32 -5.22
CA HIS A 58 7.95 -0.01 -5.82
C HIS A 58 6.59 0.01 -6.52
N ARG A 59 6.33 -0.98 -7.35
CA ARG A 59 5.06 -1.09 -8.09
C ARG A 59 3.86 -1.31 -7.16
N ALA A 60 4.02 -2.08 -6.08
CA ALA A 60 2.98 -2.26 -5.06
C ALA A 60 2.62 -0.93 -4.37
N VAL A 61 3.62 -0.11 -4.01
CA VAL A 61 3.41 1.21 -3.41
C VAL A 61 2.69 2.13 -4.40
N ASP A 62 3.12 2.15 -5.67
CA ASP A 62 2.51 2.99 -6.72
C ASP A 62 1.06 2.56 -7.00
N ASN A 63 0.79 1.25 -7.06
CA ASN A 63 -0.56 0.71 -7.21
C ASN A 63 -1.49 1.10 -6.05
N CYS A 64 -0.96 1.23 -4.83
CA CYS A 64 -1.72 1.66 -3.64
C CYS A 64 -1.81 3.19 -3.49
N THR A 65 -1.08 3.97 -4.28
CA THR A 65 -1.03 5.43 -4.15
C THR A 65 -2.34 6.08 -4.57
N PRO A 66 -3.04 6.82 -3.68
CA PRO A 66 -4.27 7.51 -4.01
C PRO A 66 -3.99 8.85 -4.71
N ILE A 67 -4.91 9.28 -5.58
CA ILE A 67 -4.86 10.58 -6.27
C ILE A 67 -5.59 11.65 -5.48
N LEU A 68 -6.65 11.27 -4.75
CA LEU A 68 -7.53 12.16 -4.01
C LEU A 68 -7.56 11.78 -2.53
N GLN A 69 -7.87 12.76 -1.70
CA GLN A 69 -8.20 12.57 -0.28
C GLN A 69 -9.43 13.38 0.09
N LEU A 70 -10.12 12.98 1.16
CA LEU A 70 -11.20 13.75 1.74
C LEU A 70 -10.66 14.64 2.86
N THR A 71 -11.09 15.89 2.88
CA THR A 71 -10.80 16.84 3.94
C THR A 71 -12.11 17.42 4.44
N CYS A 72 -12.24 17.58 5.75
CA CYS A 72 -13.40 18.21 6.36
C CYS A 72 -13.33 19.74 6.16
N CYS A 73 -14.43 20.33 5.67
CA CYS A 73 -14.63 21.76 5.59
C CYS A 73 -15.93 22.09 6.33
N SER A 74 -15.88 23.01 7.29
CA SER A 74 -17.08 23.47 8.01
C SER A 74 -17.62 24.73 7.34
N LYS A 75 -18.90 24.72 6.98
CA LYS A 75 -19.60 25.86 6.39
C LYS A 75 -21.02 25.96 6.96
N GLY A 76 -21.35 27.13 7.52
CA GLY A 76 -22.67 27.36 8.11
C GLY A 76 -23.00 26.41 9.28
N GLY A 77 -21.98 25.97 10.07
CA GLY A 77 -22.16 25.03 11.18
C GLY A 77 -22.23 23.55 10.75
N ILE A 78 -22.24 23.25 9.44
CA ILE A 78 -22.28 21.89 8.90
C ILE A 78 -20.90 21.50 8.38
N THR A 79 -20.43 20.28 8.70
CA THR A 79 -19.15 19.77 8.25
C THR A 79 -19.33 18.91 6.99
N TYR A 80 -18.67 19.32 5.92
CA TYR A 80 -18.68 18.62 4.63
C TYR A 80 -17.36 17.90 4.39
N GLN A 81 -17.41 16.72 3.77
CA GLN A 81 -16.22 16.00 3.29
C GLN A 81 -15.92 16.40 1.85
N VAL A 82 -14.84 17.17 1.67
CA VAL A 82 -14.47 17.75 0.38
C VAL A 82 -13.32 16.94 -0.25
N PRO A 83 -13.47 16.46 -1.49
CA PRO A 83 -12.39 15.79 -2.20
C PRO A 83 -11.36 16.81 -2.69
N ILE A 84 -10.10 16.62 -2.28
CA ILE A 84 -8.96 17.45 -2.71
C ILE A 84 -7.84 16.57 -3.27
N PRO A 85 -7.05 17.06 -4.25
CA PRO A 85 -5.87 16.35 -4.72
C PRO A 85 -4.85 16.23 -3.58
N ILE A 86 -4.20 15.08 -3.52
CA ILE A 86 -3.15 14.80 -2.54
C ILE A 86 -1.77 15.06 -3.16
N THR A 87 -0.84 15.64 -2.39
CA THR A 87 0.54 15.82 -2.84
C THR A 87 1.25 14.47 -2.99
N PRO A 88 2.16 14.30 -3.97
CA PRO A 88 2.82 13.02 -4.24
C PRO A 88 3.51 12.41 -3.01
N LEU A 89 4.14 13.25 -2.18
CA LEU A 89 4.82 12.81 -0.95
C LEU A 89 3.84 12.25 0.09
N LYS A 90 2.70 12.92 0.29
CA LYS A 90 1.64 12.46 1.21
C LYS A 90 0.95 11.21 0.67
N ALA A 91 0.73 11.14 -0.64
CA ALA A 91 0.12 9.99 -1.30
C ALA A 91 0.98 8.72 -1.13
N GLN A 92 2.29 8.83 -1.38
CA GLN A 92 3.25 7.75 -1.12
C GLN A 92 3.30 7.32 0.35
N HIS A 93 3.31 8.27 1.28
CA HIS A 93 3.30 7.94 2.70
C HIS A 93 2.03 7.20 3.10
N LYS A 94 0.88 7.64 2.58
CA LYS A 94 -0.42 7.01 2.83
C LYS A 94 -0.48 5.58 2.30
N SER A 95 0.05 5.31 1.10
CA SER A 95 0.13 3.95 0.55
C SER A 95 1.00 3.03 1.41
N MET A 96 2.15 3.52 1.89
CA MET A 96 3.02 2.76 2.81
C MET A 96 2.30 2.44 4.13
N LEU A 97 1.57 3.41 4.71
CA LEU A 97 0.77 3.18 5.92
C LEU A 97 -0.30 2.12 5.71
N TRP A 98 -1.00 2.13 4.59
CA TRP A 98 -2.01 1.12 4.28
C TRP A 98 -1.43 -0.28 4.15
N LEU A 99 -0.28 -0.43 3.49
CA LEU A 99 0.41 -1.73 3.40
C LEU A 99 0.81 -2.25 4.78
N ILE A 100 1.32 -1.37 5.66
CA ILE A 100 1.69 -1.72 7.03
C ILE A 100 0.44 -2.08 7.86
N GLN A 101 -0.64 -1.30 7.73
CA GLN A 101 -1.89 -1.55 8.44
C GLN A 101 -2.52 -2.87 7.99
N ALA A 102 -2.55 -3.15 6.68
CA ALA A 102 -3.04 -4.42 6.15
C ALA A 102 -2.28 -5.63 6.71
N ALA A 103 -0.95 -5.49 6.87
CA ALA A 103 -0.12 -6.53 7.48
C ALA A 103 -0.32 -6.65 9.00
N ASN A 104 -0.69 -5.57 9.69
CA ASN A 104 -0.97 -5.58 11.13
C ASN A 104 -2.34 -6.21 11.47
N GLU A 105 -3.31 -6.15 10.56
CA GLU A 105 -4.63 -6.79 10.68
C GLU A 105 -4.56 -8.31 10.45
N LYS A 106 -3.56 -8.94 11.04
CA LYS A 106 -3.31 -10.38 10.96
C LYS A 106 -3.84 -11.12 12.19
N GLU A 107 -4.08 -12.38 12.03
CA GLU A 107 -4.33 -13.29 13.14
C GLU A 107 -3.07 -13.46 14.02
N SER A 108 -3.26 -13.72 15.30
CA SER A 108 -2.17 -13.75 16.30
C SER A 108 -1.07 -14.78 15.99
N HIS A 109 -1.42 -15.90 15.37
CA HIS A 109 -0.48 -16.99 15.05
C HIS A 109 0.38 -16.73 13.80
N LEU A 110 0.02 -15.73 12.95
CA LEU A 110 0.75 -15.44 11.74
C LEU A 110 1.89 -14.43 11.99
N ARG A 111 3.01 -14.59 11.31
CA ARG A 111 4.12 -13.65 11.39
C ARG A 111 3.87 -12.43 10.52
N PHE A 112 4.25 -11.25 11.04
CA PHE A 112 4.07 -9.98 10.33
C PHE A 112 4.74 -9.94 8.95
N TYR A 113 5.99 -10.43 8.85
CA TYR A 113 6.75 -10.41 7.61
C TYR A 113 6.17 -11.32 6.52
N ASP A 114 5.52 -12.43 6.90
CA ASP A 114 4.87 -13.33 5.93
C ASP A 114 3.60 -12.70 5.34
N ILE A 115 2.80 -12.05 6.18
CA ILE A 115 1.59 -11.36 5.71
C ILE A 115 1.94 -10.14 4.88
N LEU A 116 2.94 -9.36 5.30
CA LEU A 116 3.41 -8.23 4.51
C LEU A 116 3.93 -8.67 3.14
N ALA A 117 4.63 -9.81 3.05
CA ALA A 117 5.08 -10.36 1.78
C ALA A 117 3.90 -10.73 0.86
N LYS A 118 2.89 -11.39 1.39
CA LYS A 118 1.66 -11.73 0.65
C LYS A 118 0.92 -10.48 0.18
N GLU A 119 0.78 -9.48 1.06
CA GLU A 119 0.10 -8.23 0.71
C GLU A 119 0.86 -7.43 -0.35
N LEU A 120 2.21 -7.39 -0.31
CA LEU A 120 3.02 -6.76 -1.35
C LEU A 120 2.84 -7.42 -2.71
N VAL A 121 2.83 -8.76 -2.76
CA VAL A 121 2.60 -9.51 -4.00
C VAL A 121 1.17 -9.31 -4.51
N ALA A 122 0.17 -9.27 -3.63
CA ALA A 122 -1.21 -8.98 -4.00
C ALA A 122 -1.36 -7.55 -4.52
N ALA A 123 -0.76 -6.56 -3.83
CA ALA A 123 -0.77 -5.15 -4.25
C ALA A 123 -0.04 -4.93 -5.60
N PHE A 124 1.02 -5.66 -5.87
CA PHE A 124 1.69 -5.68 -7.17
C PHE A 124 0.72 -6.10 -8.30
N GLN A 125 -0.17 -7.05 -8.02
CA GLN A 125 -1.20 -7.52 -8.95
C GLN A 125 -2.50 -6.67 -8.91
N ASN A 126 -2.47 -5.47 -8.31
CA ASN A 126 -3.66 -4.62 -8.08
C ASN A 126 -4.77 -5.32 -7.26
N GLN A 127 -4.39 -6.21 -6.36
CA GLN A 127 -5.26 -6.93 -5.45
C GLN A 127 -4.85 -6.64 -3.99
N GLY A 128 -5.56 -7.23 -3.03
CA GLY A 128 -5.23 -7.07 -1.61
C GLY A 128 -6.04 -5.99 -0.90
N ARG A 129 -5.80 -5.85 0.41
CA ARG A 129 -6.54 -4.94 1.30
C ARG A 129 -6.18 -3.48 1.06
N ALA A 130 -4.90 -3.19 0.89
CA ALA A 130 -4.41 -1.83 0.67
C ALA A 130 -5.00 -1.22 -0.63
N VAL A 131 -5.10 -2.01 -1.70
CA VAL A 131 -5.72 -1.58 -2.95
C VAL A 131 -7.23 -1.37 -2.78
N LYS A 132 -7.92 -2.22 -2.01
CA LYS A 132 -9.34 -2.04 -1.68
C LYS A 132 -9.58 -0.72 -0.96
N TRP A 133 -8.76 -0.36 0.03
CA TRP A 133 -8.88 0.93 0.74
C TRP A 133 -8.66 2.13 -0.17
N LYS A 134 -7.74 2.03 -1.15
CA LYS A 134 -7.60 3.06 -2.20
C LYS A 134 -8.90 3.20 -3.00
N GLN A 135 -9.47 2.09 -3.45
CA GLN A 135 -10.71 2.07 -4.23
C GLN A 135 -11.88 2.63 -3.43
N GLU A 136 -12.02 2.24 -2.17
CA GLU A 136 -13.04 2.78 -1.25
C GLU A 136 -12.89 4.28 -1.04
N LEU A 137 -11.66 4.76 -0.85
CA LEU A 137 -11.39 6.20 -0.75
C LEU A 137 -11.81 6.93 -2.03
N HIS A 138 -11.45 6.43 -3.21
CA HIS A 138 -11.84 7.03 -4.47
C HIS A 138 -13.36 7.00 -4.68
N LYS A 139 -14.03 5.90 -4.29
CA LYS A 139 -15.49 5.80 -4.32
C LYS A 139 -16.16 6.84 -3.41
N LYS A 140 -15.63 7.03 -2.19
CA LYS A 140 -16.09 8.09 -1.27
C LYS A 140 -15.85 9.48 -1.84
N CYS A 141 -14.70 9.74 -2.48
CA CYS A 141 -14.42 11.00 -3.16
C CYS A 141 -15.40 11.27 -4.31
N GLN A 142 -15.75 10.24 -5.08
CA GLN A 142 -16.71 10.35 -6.16
C GLN A 142 -18.12 10.66 -5.65
N ALA A 143 -18.56 10.02 -4.57
CA ALA A 143 -19.85 10.30 -3.93
C ALA A 143 -19.93 11.76 -3.42
N ASN A 144 -18.83 12.31 -2.93
CA ASN A 144 -18.75 13.69 -2.42
C ASN A 144 -18.34 14.72 -3.48
N ARG A 145 -18.32 14.37 -4.78
CA ARG A 145 -17.84 15.26 -5.84
C ARG A 145 -18.60 16.60 -5.90
N ALA A 146 -19.87 16.64 -5.52
CA ALA A 146 -20.70 17.85 -5.49
C ALA A 146 -20.13 18.93 -4.56
N TYR A 147 -19.38 18.54 -3.52
CA TYR A 147 -18.77 19.47 -2.56
C TYR A 147 -17.35 19.92 -2.97
N ALA A 148 -16.86 19.53 -4.14
CA ALA A 148 -15.51 19.87 -4.59
C ALA A 148 -15.25 21.39 -4.70
N HIS A 149 -16.29 22.19 -4.96
CA HIS A 149 -16.19 23.65 -5.04
C HIS A 149 -15.90 24.31 -3.67
N PHE A 150 -16.14 23.63 -2.54
CA PHE A 150 -15.80 24.15 -1.22
C PHE A 150 -14.30 24.13 -0.89
N ARG A 151 -13.45 23.54 -1.74
CA ARG A 151 -12.00 23.51 -1.53
C ARG A 151 -11.31 24.87 -1.68
N TRP A 152 -11.98 25.82 -2.34
CA TRP A 152 -11.44 27.14 -2.65
C TRP A 152 -11.92 28.23 -1.65
N MET A 153 -12.62 27.86 -0.63
CA MET A 153 -13.20 28.81 0.33
C MET A 153 -12.50 28.75 1.70
#